data_05a20c28b89d7a730fd5c8b6ea2f4bdb
#
_entry.id   05a20c28b89d7a730fd5c8b6ea2f4bdb
#
_cell.length_a   1.000
_cell.length_b   1.000
_cell.length_c   1.000
_cell.angle_alpha   90.00
_cell.angle_beta   90.00
_cell.angle_gamma   90.00
#
_symmetry.space_group_name_H-M   'P 1'
#
loop_
_entity.id
_entity.type
_entity.pdbx_description
1 polymer ?
#
loop_
_entity_poly.entity_id
_entity_poly.type
_entity_poly.pdbx_seq_one_letter_code
_entity_poly.pdbx_strand_id
1 'polypeptide(L)'
;MTQFLSRSIAATLVIAAMFTSYHSLASPLPARLHLVGDSTMSDKPDPAYPERGWGQLLPEFMLPQLSIINHAANGRSTLRFLNEGRWQLLLTELQAGDYVLIQFGHNDQKKDDPARYAAAGSDYQHYLTRFIQEVKQRQAVPMLASSICRRNFSDNGRLKRDLADYAAAAAKVATEQQVSFFDLQQQSCDFIEQLGKDASQPYFIQVPADLYQKFPAGKTDNTHLTVQGAGKIAQFFILDLKRQQHPLAAYIYRELL
;
A
#
# COMPACT_ATOMS: atom_id res chain seq x y z
N MET A 1 -68.01 -52.84 -49.57
CA MET A 1 -66.64 -53.23 -49.23
C MET A 1 -65.86 -51.96 -49.07
N THR A 2 -65.71 -51.42 -47.85
CA THR A 2 -65.07 -50.19 -47.53
C THR A 2 -64.06 -50.43 -46.35
N GLN A 3 -62.78 -50.41 -46.68
CA GLN A 3 -61.73 -50.59 -45.71
C GLN A 3 -61.47 -49.25 -44.95
N PHE A 4 -61.54 -49.26 -43.62
CA PHE A 4 -61.14 -48.19 -42.74
C PHE A 4 -59.67 -48.38 -42.40
N LEU A 5 -58.86 -47.42 -42.82
CA LEU A 5 -57.45 -47.26 -42.40
C LEU A 5 -57.39 -46.44 -41.10
N SER A 6 -57.02 -47.06 -39.97
CA SER A 6 -56.73 -46.38 -38.74
C SER A 6 -55.28 -45.81 -38.76
N ARG A 7 -55.16 -44.53 -38.67
CA ARG A 7 -53.88 -43.87 -38.48
C ARG A 7 -53.59 -43.68 -36.97
N SER A 8 -52.63 -44.41 -36.46
CA SER A 8 -52.11 -44.19 -35.11
C SER A 8 -51.12 -42.96 -35.12
N ILE A 9 -51.47 -41.94 -34.37
CA ILE A 9 -50.57 -40.78 -34.11
C ILE A 9 -49.79 -41.11 -32.88
N ALA A 10 -48.47 -41.34 -33.03
CA ALA A 10 -47.55 -41.45 -31.92
C ALA A 10 -47.13 -40.02 -31.48
N ALA A 11 -47.55 -39.60 -30.30
CA ALA A 11 -47.14 -38.37 -29.70
C ALA A 11 -45.77 -38.57 -28.98
N THR A 12 -44.70 -38.03 -29.54
CA THR A 12 -43.42 -38.07 -28.94
C THR A 12 -43.30 -36.89 -27.91
N LEU A 13 -43.34 -37.21 -26.62
CA LEU A 13 -43.08 -36.24 -25.54
C LEU A 13 -41.59 -35.91 -25.49
N VAL A 14 -41.20 -34.72 -25.89
CA VAL A 14 -39.87 -34.20 -25.68
C VAL A 14 -39.81 -33.54 -24.30
N ILE A 15 -39.21 -34.23 -23.32
CA ILE A 15 -38.92 -33.66 -21.99
C ILE A 15 -37.63 -32.82 -22.13
N ALA A 16 -37.80 -31.50 -22.23
CA ALA A 16 -36.67 -30.56 -22.13
C ALA A 16 -36.24 -30.46 -20.67
N ALA A 17 -35.16 -31.13 -20.31
CA ALA A 17 -34.52 -30.97 -19.01
C ALA A 17 -33.84 -29.60 -18.98
N MET A 18 -34.44 -28.61 -18.30
CA MET A 18 -33.77 -27.33 -17.96
C MET A 18 -32.75 -27.60 -16.86
N PHE A 19 -31.47 -27.69 -17.25
CA PHE A 19 -30.36 -27.59 -16.31
C PHE A 19 -30.25 -26.13 -15.84
N THR A 20 -30.88 -25.79 -14.73
CA THR A 20 -30.58 -24.55 -14.01
C THR A 20 -29.21 -24.71 -13.35
N SER A 21 -28.17 -24.14 -14.00
CA SER A 21 -26.85 -24.00 -13.39
C SER A 21 -26.99 -23.10 -12.21
N TYR A 22 -27.06 -23.63 -11.00
CA TYR A 22 -26.84 -22.88 -9.77
C TYR A 22 -25.37 -22.46 -9.73
N HIS A 23 -25.07 -21.27 -10.22
CA HIS A 23 -23.84 -20.62 -9.89
C HIS A 23 -23.93 -20.34 -8.40
N SER A 24 -23.24 -21.14 -7.61
CA SER A 24 -22.98 -20.83 -6.21
C SER A 24 -22.24 -19.49 -6.19
N LEU A 25 -22.95 -18.42 -5.84
CA LEU A 25 -22.34 -17.14 -5.48
C LEU A 25 -21.64 -17.39 -4.14
N ALA A 26 -20.46 -18.02 -4.19
CA ALA A 26 -19.55 -17.98 -3.06
C ALA A 26 -19.38 -16.50 -2.74
N SER A 27 -19.70 -16.09 -1.50
CA SER A 27 -19.40 -14.73 -1.04
C SER A 27 -17.94 -14.46 -1.37
N PRO A 28 -17.62 -13.36 -2.04
CA PRO A 28 -16.22 -13.05 -2.34
C PRO A 28 -15.45 -13.11 -1.02
N LEU A 29 -14.32 -13.81 -1.01
CA LEU A 29 -13.42 -13.81 0.14
C LEU A 29 -13.17 -12.36 0.54
N PRO A 30 -13.12 -12.05 1.85
CA PRO A 30 -12.83 -10.69 2.29
C PRO A 30 -11.53 -10.23 1.61
N ALA A 31 -11.57 -9.06 0.97
CA ALA A 31 -10.39 -8.51 0.32
C ALA A 31 -9.29 -8.29 1.35
N ARG A 32 -8.05 -8.61 0.99
CA ARG A 32 -6.88 -8.39 1.85
C ARG A 32 -5.92 -7.41 1.20
N LEU A 33 -5.40 -6.49 2.00
CA LEU A 33 -4.37 -5.54 1.61
C LEU A 33 -3.14 -5.76 2.48
N HIS A 34 -2.06 -6.23 1.88
CA HIS A 34 -0.75 -6.36 2.52
C HIS A 34 0.06 -5.09 2.31
N LEU A 35 0.56 -4.50 3.38
CA LEU A 35 1.42 -3.32 3.36
C LEU A 35 2.87 -3.76 3.55
N VAL A 36 3.75 -3.37 2.64
CA VAL A 36 5.18 -3.70 2.64
C VAL A 36 6.00 -2.42 2.56
N GLY A 37 6.86 -2.19 3.56
CA GLY A 37 7.58 -0.94 3.61
C GLY A 37 8.52 -0.79 4.80
N ASP A 38 8.89 0.45 5.05
CA ASP A 38 9.83 0.85 6.10
C ASP A 38 9.15 1.43 7.35
N SER A 39 9.92 2.17 8.17
CA SER A 39 9.45 2.75 9.43
C SER A 39 8.34 3.79 9.27
N THR A 40 8.20 4.41 8.11
CA THR A 40 7.17 5.43 7.89
C THR A 40 5.78 4.83 7.71
N MET A 41 5.72 3.53 7.34
CA MET A 41 4.48 2.77 7.15
C MET A 41 4.19 1.80 8.31
N SER A 42 5.23 1.31 9.01
CA SER A 42 5.14 0.21 9.98
C SER A 42 4.31 0.54 11.22
N ASP A 43 3.74 -0.49 11.82
CA ASP A 43 3.10 -0.38 13.13
C ASP A 43 4.12 -0.01 14.21
N LYS A 44 3.66 0.78 15.19
CA LYS A 44 4.44 1.21 16.35
C LYS A 44 3.72 0.74 17.62
N PRO A 45 4.41 0.08 18.55
CA PRO A 45 3.84 -0.27 19.84
C PRO A 45 3.47 0.98 20.65
N ASP A 46 2.55 0.85 21.59
CA ASP A 46 2.08 1.98 22.43
C ASP A 46 3.20 2.81 23.09
N PRO A 47 4.28 2.21 23.64
CA PRO A 47 5.38 3.00 24.19
C PRO A 47 6.06 3.94 23.17
N ALA A 48 5.85 3.74 21.85
CA ALA A 48 6.38 4.62 20.81
C ALA A 48 5.54 5.88 20.57
N TYR A 49 4.39 6.03 21.24
CA TYR A 49 3.57 7.24 21.11
C TYR A 49 4.40 8.51 21.34
N PRO A 50 4.26 9.57 20.52
CA PRO A 50 3.28 9.80 19.47
C PRO A 50 3.68 9.29 18.06
N GLU A 51 4.77 8.53 17.93
CA GLU A 51 5.22 7.99 16.65
C GLU A 51 4.22 6.95 16.11
N ARG A 52 3.75 7.13 14.88
CA ARG A 52 2.92 6.15 14.16
C ARG A 52 3.38 6.04 12.71
N GLY A 53 3.30 4.83 12.15
CA GLY A 53 3.38 4.66 10.70
C GLY A 53 2.03 4.91 10.04
N TRP A 54 2.03 5.42 8.82
CA TRP A 54 0.77 5.73 8.15
C TRP A 54 -0.05 4.46 7.81
N GLY A 55 0.62 3.32 7.58
CA GLY A 55 -0.05 2.03 7.38
C GLY A 55 -0.81 1.57 8.62
N GLN A 56 -0.33 1.91 9.82
CA GLN A 56 -1.00 1.62 11.09
C GLN A 56 -2.33 2.36 11.22
N LEU A 57 -2.44 3.57 10.66
CA LEU A 57 -3.67 4.37 10.73
C LEU A 57 -4.61 4.14 9.55
N LEU A 58 -4.16 3.43 8.51
CA LEU A 58 -4.98 3.18 7.33
C LEU A 58 -6.31 2.46 7.64
N PRO A 59 -6.38 1.50 8.58
CA PRO A 59 -7.65 0.86 8.97
C PRO A 59 -8.73 1.83 9.46
N GLU A 60 -8.35 3.00 10.01
CA GLU A 60 -9.32 4.01 10.48
C GLU A 60 -10.13 4.66 9.33
N PHE A 61 -9.64 4.52 8.10
CA PHE A 61 -10.24 5.09 6.89
C PHE A 61 -10.98 4.03 6.04
N MET A 62 -10.83 2.75 6.38
CA MET A 62 -11.31 1.64 5.56
C MET A 62 -12.35 0.80 6.27
N LEU A 63 -13.33 0.32 5.51
CA LEU A 63 -14.37 -0.58 6.01
C LEU A 63 -13.75 -1.90 6.52
N PRO A 64 -14.30 -2.51 7.58
CA PRO A 64 -13.74 -3.72 8.19
C PRO A 64 -13.80 -4.96 7.29
N GLN A 65 -14.50 -4.88 6.15
CA GLN A 65 -14.50 -5.93 5.13
C GLN A 65 -13.18 -6.01 4.35
N LEU A 66 -12.31 -4.99 4.42
CA LEU A 66 -10.94 -5.05 3.94
C LEU A 66 -10.02 -5.40 5.11
N SER A 67 -9.43 -6.59 5.08
CA SER A 67 -8.38 -6.97 6.03
C SER A 67 -7.06 -6.31 5.64
N ILE A 68 -6.50 -5.46 6.50
CA ILE A 68 -5.20 -4.81 6.28
C ILE A 68 -4.15 -5.50 7.14
N ILE A 69 -3.08 -6.00 6.51
CA ILE A 69 -2.00 -6.75 7.15
C ILE A 69 -0.70 -5.98 6.92
N ASN A 70 -0.12 -5.44 7.98
CA ASN A 70 1.04 -4.57 7.88
C ASN A 70 2.36 -5.33 8.15
N HIS A 71 3.11 -5.64 7.10
CA HIS A 71 4.44 -6.28 7.16
C HIS A 71 5.58 -5.26 7.20
N ALA A 72 5.30 -3.96 7.09
CA ALA A 72 6.32 -2.93 7.10
C ALA A 72 7.14 -2.96 8.40
N ALA A 73 8.44 -2.68 8.31
CA ALA A 73 9.33 -2.79 9.46
C ALA A 73 10.37 -1.66 9.50
N ASN A 74 10.66 -1.19 10.72
CA ASN A 74 11.60 -0.10 10.96
C ASN A 74 12.99 -0.39 10.37
N GLY A 75 13.55 0.56 9.62
CA GLY A 75 14.92 0.48 9.10
C GLY A 75 15.10 -0.46 7.90
N ARG A 76 14.03 -0.98 7.30
CA ARG A 76 14.11 -1.89 6.15
C ARG A 76 14.15 -1.11 4.85
N SER A 77 15.07 -1.49 4.01
CA SER A 77 15.14 -1.17 2.59
C SER A 77 14.61 -2.35 1.77
N THR A 78 14.51 -2.21 0.46
CA THR A 78 14.17 -3.32 -0.44
C THR A 78 15.14 -4.49 -0.25
N LEU A 79 16.46 -4.22 -0.26
CA LEU A 79 17.52 -5.22 -0.06
C LEU A 79 17.39 -5.91 1.30
N ARG A 80 17.26 -5.13 2.37
CA ARG A 80 17.22 -5.69 3.72
C ARG A 80 15.95 -6.49 3.97
N PHE A 81 14.82 -6.07 3.41
CA PHE A 81 13.57 -6.81 3.50
C PHE A 81 13.67 -8.20 2.84
N LEU A 82 14.40 -8.29 1.71
CA LEU A 82 14.74 -9.56 1.06
C LEU A 82 15.67 -10.42 1.92
N ASN A 83 16.78 -9.86 2.37
CA ASN A 83 17.84 -10.61 3.05
C ASN A 83 17.42 -11.15 4.41
N GLU A 84 16.45 -10.50 5.08
CA GLU A 84 15.87 -10.99 6.34
C GLU A 84 14.77 -12.04 6.14
N GLY A 85 14.49 -12.47 4.92
CA GLY A 85 13.43 -13.44 4.61
C GLY A 85 12.00 -12.91 4.79
N ARG A 86 11.80 -11.62 5.09
CA ARG A 86 10.48 -11.01 5.29
C ARG A 86 9.63 -11.07 4.03
N TRP A 87 10.27 -10.81 2.88
CA TRP A 87 9.61 -10.93 1.60
C TRP A 87 9.15 -12.37 1.32
N GLN A 88 10.00 -13.36 1.59
CA GLN A 88 9.65 -14.75 1.40
C GLN A 88 8.49 -15.18 2.31
N LEU A 89 8.48 -14.72 3.55
CA LEU A 89 7.37 -14.97 4.47
C LEU A 89 6.05 -14.42 3.91
N LEU A 90 6.02 -13.16 3.47
CA LEU A 90 4.84 -12.56 2.82
C LEU A 90 4.34 -13.45 1.66
N LEU A 91 5.24 -13.90 0.77
CA LEU A 91 4.85 -14.72 -0.37
C LEU A 91 4.17 -16.05 0.02
N THR A 92 4.43 -16.57 1.23
CA THR A 92 3.74 -17.78 1.73
C THR A 92 2.33 -17.49 2.23
N GLU A 93 2.01 -16.25 2.57
CA GLU A 93 0.72 -15.82 3.10
C GLU A 93 -0.25 -15.35 1.99
N LEU A 94 0.31 -14.98 0.82
CA LEU A 94 -0.50 -14.42 -0.29
C LEU A 94 -1.47 -15.44 -0.87
N GLN A 95 -2.69 -14.96 -1.12
CA GLN A 95 -3.73 -15.66 -1.84
C GLN A 95 -4.05 -14.93 -3.15
N ALA A 96 -4.62 -15.65 -4.10
CA ALA A 96 -5.10 -15.04 -5.33
C ALA A 96 -6.13 -13.95 -5.04
N GLY A 97 -5.96 -12.79 -5.68
CA GLY A 97 -6.82 -11.62 -5.47
C GLY A 97 -6.42 -10.68 -4.33
N ASP A 98 -5.42 -11.03 -3.51
CA ASP A 98 -4.87 -10.10 -2.51
C ASP A 98 -4.22 -8.88 -3.17
N TYR A 99 -4.24 -7.76 -2.48
CA TYR A 99 -3.52 -6.55 -2.87
C TYR A 99 -2.22 -6.44 -2.06
N VAL A 100 -1.13 -6.01 -2.71
CA VAL A 100 0.16 -5.77 -2.04
C VAL A 100 0.65 -4.37 -2.38
N LEU A 101 0.64 -3.47 -1.41
CA LEU A 101 1.17 -2.11 -1.54
C LEU A 101 2.61 -2.06 -1.04
N ILE A 102 3.54 -1.68 -1.91
CA ILE A 102 4.98 -1.67 -1.65
C ILE A 102 5.48 -0.23 -1.64
N GLN A 103 6.14 0.18 -0.53
CA GLN A 103 6.73 1.51 -0.34
C GLN A 103 8.10 1.41 0.34
N PHE A 104 9.16 1.72 -0.37
CA PHE A 104 10.53 1.80 0.14
C PHE A 104 11.26 3.05 -0.40
N GLY A 105 12.47 3.32 0.13
CA GLY A 105 13.34 4.41 -0.34
C GLY A 105 14.13 5.07 0.78
N HIS A 106 13.52 5.34 1.96
CA HIS A 106 14.18 6.01 3.08
C HIS A 106 15.44 5.31 3.57
N ASN A 107 15.50 4.00 3.47
CA ASN A 107 16.67 3.21 3.87
C ASN A 107 17.53 2.82 2.67
N ASP A 108 16.94 2.68 1.50
CA ASP A 108 17.65 2.34 0.26
C ASP A 108 18.68 3.40 -0.14
N GLN A 109 18.43 4.68 0.17
CA GLN A 109 19.36 5.77 -0.13
C GLN A 109 20.61 5.84 0.78
N LYS A 110 20.72 5.01 1.82
CA LYS A 110 21.81 5.07 2.82
C LYS A 110 23.09 4.45 2.28
N LYS A 111 23.85 5.22 1.49
CA LYS A 111 25.08 4.76 0.82
C LYS A 111 26.13 4.21 1.79
N ASP A 112 26.16 4.72 3.02
CA ASP A 112 27.12 4.33 4.06
C ASP A 112 26.72 3.02 4.78
N ASP A 113 25.58 2.41 4.41
CA ASP A 113 25.11 1.15 4.97
C ASP A 113 24.85 0.14 3.84
N PRO A 114 25.87 -0.66 3.47
CA PRO A 114 25.75 -1.64 2.38
C PRO A 114 24.66 -2.69 2.60
N ALA A 115 24.25 -2.95 3.85
CA ALA A 115 23.19 -3.89 4.16
C ALA A 115 21.78 -3.34 3.80
N ARG A 116 21.68 -2.03 3.55
CA ARG A 116 20.42 -1.35 3.19
C ARG A 116 20.46 -0.68 1.83
N TYR A 117 21.65 -0.27 1.39
CA TYR A 117 21.79 0.53 0.19
C TYR A 117 21.32 -0.22 -1.07
N ALA A 118 20.46 0.43 -1.84
CA ALA A 118 20.08 0.02 -3.18
C ALA A 118 19.97 1.29 -4.04
N ALA A 119 20.83 1.44 -5.03
CA ALA A 119 20.88 2.64 -5.87
C ALA A 119 19.58 2.83 -6.65
N ALA A 120 19.03 4.05 -6.65
CA ALA A 120 17.74 4.37 -7.26
C ALA A 120 17.65 3.98 -8.74
N GLY A 121 18.76 4.15 -9.49
CA GLY A 121 18.81 3.87 -10.94
C GLY A 121 19.06 2.41 -11.32
N SER A 122 19.34 1.51 -10.37
CA SER A 122 19.69 0.11 -10.65
C SER A 122 19.02 -0.86 -9.65
N ASP A 123 19.69 -1.17 -8.54
CA ASP A 123 19.28 -2.23 -7.61
C ASP A 123 17.88 -1.99 -7.03
N TYR A 124 17.54 -0.75 -6.71
CA TYR A 124 16.21 -0.41 -6.20
C TYR A 124 15.11 -0.75 -7.23
N GLN A 125 15.30 -0.37 -8.51
CA GLN A 125 14.37 -0.73 -9.59
C GLN A 125 14.31 -2.25 -9.78
N HIS A 126 15.46 -2.93 -9.73
CA HIS A 126 15.52 -4.38 -9.83
C HIS A 126 14.71 -5.07 -8.74
N TYR A 127 14.87 -4.66 -7.47
CA TYR A 127 14.12 -5.26 -6.36
C TYR A 127 12.63 -4.96 -6.43
N LEU A 128 12.21 -3.74 -6.79
CA LEU A 128 10.80 -3.41 -6.98
C LEU A 128 10.18 -4.24 -8.12
N THR A 129 10.89 -4.39 -9.23
CA THR A 129 10.46 -5.23 -10.36
C THR A 129 10.27 -6.68 -9.92
N ARG A 130 11.24 -7.22 -9.20
CA ARG A 130 11.17 -8.57 -8.63
C ARG A 130 9.96 -8.73 -7.72
N PHE A 131 9.72 -7.81 -6.79
CA PHE A 131 8.57 -7.85 -5.89
C PHE A 131 7.24 -7.90 -6.67
N ILE A 132 7.09 -7.04 -7.66
CA ILE A 132 5.90 -7.00 -8.51
C ILE A 132 5.68 -8.32 -9.23
N GLN A 133 6.73 -8.88 -9.84
CA GLN A 133 6.64 -10.13 -10.61
C GLN A 133 6.29 -11.32 -9.70
N GLU A 134 6.91 -11.42 -8.53
CA GLU A 134 6.64 -12.49 -7.58
C GLU A 134 5.22 -12.40 -6.98
N VAL A 135 4.69 -11.19 -6.76
CA VAL A 135 3.27 -10.98 -6.37
C VAL A 135 2.32 -11.43 -7.48
N LYS A 136 2.59 -11.04 -8.73
CA LYS A 136 1.79 -11.47 -9.89
C LYS A 136 1.79 -12.99 -10.07
N GLN A 137 2.92 -13.66 -9.83
CA GLN A 137 3.01 -15.14 -9.87
C GLN A 137 2.10 -15.80 -8.83
N ARG A 138 1.77 -15.12 -7.74
CA ARG A 138 0.79 -15.56 -6.73
C ARG A 138 -0.65 -15.19 -7.07
N GLN A 139 -0.89 -14.65 -8.28
CA GLN A 139 -2.20 -14.16 -8.71
C GLN A 139 -2.73 -13.03 -7.80
N ALA A 140 -1.86 -12.35 -7.07
CA ALA A 140 -2.14 -11.17 -6.28
C ALA A 140 -1.88 -9.89 -7.09
N VAL A 141 -2.40 -8.75 -6.62
CA VAL A 141 -2.38 -7.46 -7.32
C VAL A 141 -1.34 -6.54 -6.68
N PRO A 142 -0.16 -6.36 -7.29
CA PRO A 142 0.86 -5.46 -6.78
C PRO A 142 0.53 -3.99 -7.08
N MET A 143 0.90 -3.12 -6.15
CA MET A 143 0.80 -1.67 -6.24
C MET A 143 2.08 -1.05 -5.70
N LEU A 144 2.54 0.06 -6.25
CA LEU A 144 3.67 0.82 -5.75
C LEU A 144 3.24 2.18 -5.18
N ALA A 145 3.89 2.59 -4.11
CA ALA A 145 3.87 3.96 -3.63
C ALA A 145 5.30 4.51 -3.54
N SER A 146 5.48 5.79 -3.88
CA SER A 146 6.72 6.50 -3.57
C SER A 146 6.87 6.70 -2.05
N SER A 147 8.13 6.80 -1.56
CA SER A 147 8.40 7.19 -0.18
C SER A 147 7.83 8.58 0.12
N ILE A 148 7.36 8.77 1.34
CA ILE A 148 6.90 10.10 1.78
C ILE A 148 8.05 11.10 1.87
N CYS A 149 7.74 12.40 1.80
CA CYS A 149 8.71 13.48 1.94
C CYS A 149 9.25 13.59 3.37
N ARG A 150 10.53 13.92 3.51
CA ARG A 150 11.09 14.38 4.79
C ARG A 150 10.84 15.88 4.97
N ARG A 151 10.69 16.29 6.20
CA ARG A 151 10.57 17.70 6.57
C ARG A 151 11.96 18.37 6.67
N ASN A 152 12.77 18.25 5.62
CA ASN A 152 14.12 18.81 5.55
C ASN A 152 14.10 20.13 4.79
N PHE A 153 14.23 21.23 5.52
CA PHE A 153 14.37 22.55 4.93
C PHE A 153 15.85 22.95 4.85
N SER A 154 16.22 23.62 3.77
CA SER A 154 17.51 24.28 3.61
C SER A 154 17.52 25.61 4.38
N ASP A 155 18.71 26.22 4.54
CA ASP A 155 18.88 27.48 5.28
C ASP A 155 18.08 28.64 4.66
N ASN A 156 17.83 28.58 3.35
CA ASN A 156 16.99 29.56 2.63
C ASN A 156 15.48 29.24 2.69
N GLY A 157 15.06 28.29 3.55
CA GLY A 157 13.67 27.94 3.79
C GLY A 157 13.00 27.07 2.72
N ARG A 158 13.75 26.54 1.75
CA ARG A 158 13.20 25.64 0.73
C ARG A 158 13.21 24.18 1.22
N LEU A 159 12.14 23.45 0.96
CA LEU A 159 12.08 22.03 1.24
C LEU A 159 13.02 21.26 0.31
N LYS A 160 13.80 20.33 0.88
CA LYS A 160 14.66 19.41 0.11
C LYS A 160 13.85 18.17 -0.25
N ARG A 161 13.83 17.83 -1.53
CA ARG A 161 13.16 16.61 -2.00
C ARG A 161 14.16 15.44 -2.05
N ASP A 162 14.66 15.06 -0.88
CA ASP A 162 15.79 14.12 -0.70
C ASP A 162 15.57 12.72 -1.34
N LEU A 163 14.32 12.36 -1.65
CA LEU A 163 13.95 11.07 -2.19
C LEU A 163 13.37 11.15 -3.61
N ALA A 164 13.54 12.29 -4.29
CA ALA A 164 12.99 12.50 -5.63
C ALA A 164 13.46 11.43 -6.64
N ASP A 165 14.74 11.02 -6.59
CA ASP A 165 15.30 10.00 -7.48
C ASP A 165 14.65 8.63 -7.23
N TYR A 166 14.36 8.30 -5.97
CA TYR A 166 13.68 7.05 -5.59
C TYR A 166 12.21 7.08 -5.97
N ALA A 167 11.53 8.21 -5.84
CA ALA A 167 10.15 8.38 -6.29
C ALA A 167 10.05 8.24 -7.81
N ALA A 168 10.95 8.89 -8.57
CA ALA A 168 11.02 8.76 -10.02
C ALA A 168 11.31 7.32 -10.46
N ALA A 169 12.22 6.61 -9.75
CA ALA A 169 12.53 5.22 -10.01
C ALA A 169 11.32 4.30 -9.78
N ALA A 170 10.58 4.50 -8.68
CA ALA A 170 9.36 3.74 -8.39
C ALA A 170 8.27 4.00 -9.45
N ALA A 171 8.06 5.26 -9.86
CA ALA A 171 7.11 5.63 -10.90
C ALA A 171 7.46 4.97 -12.24
N LYS A 172 8.75 4.96 -12.61
CA LYS A 172 9.25 4.28 -13.82
C LYS A 172 8.93 2.78 -13.77
N VAL A 173 9.28 2.10 -12.68
CA VAL A 173 8.99 0.67 -12.52
C VAL A 173 7.48 0.40 -12.58
N ALA A 174 6.65 1.21 -11.92
CA ALA A 174 5.19 1.06 -11.97
C ALA A 174 4.66 1.15 -13.41
N THR A 175 5.17 2.10 -14.20
CA THR A 175 4.80 2.26 -15.61
C THR A 175 5.24 1.04 -16.44
N GLU A 176 6.50 0.61 -16.31
CA GLU A 176 7.05 -0.54 -17.04
C GLU A 176 6.35 -1.85 -16.68
N GLN A 177 5.98 -2.02 -15.43
CA GLN A 177 5.30 -3.21 -14.93
C GLN A 177 3.76 -3.12 -15.02
N GLN A 178 3.21 -1.98 -15.46
CA GLN A 178 1.77 -1.74 -15.61
C GLN A 178 1.00 -2.00 -14.28
N VAL A 179 1.46 -1.37 -13.20
CA VAL A 179 0.81 -1.43 -11.88
C VAL A 179 0.39 -0.05 -11.40
N SER A 180 -0.59 0.01 -10.50
CA SER A 180 -1.01 1.27 -9.89
C SER A 180 0.14 1.91 -9.11
N PHE A 181 0.29 3.23 -9.28
CA PHE A 181 1.29 4.04 -8.59
C PHE A 181 0.64 5.15 -7.78
N PHE A 182 1.10 5.32 -6.55
CA PHE A 182 0.64 6.34 -5.61
C PHE A 182 1.81 7.26 -5.27
N ASP A 183 1.80 8.47 -5.80
CA ASP A 183 2.90 9.43 -5.59
C ASP A 183 2.76 10.17 -4.25
N LEU A 184 3.00 9.44 -3.17
CA LEU A 184 2.98 10.00 -1.81
C LEU A 184 4.13 10.98 -1.58
N GLN A 185 5.25 10.87 -2.33
CA GLN A 185 6.34 11.84 -2.30
C GLN A 185 5.85 13.21 -2.72
N GLN A 186 5.26 13.30 -3.91
CA GLN A 186 4.79 14.57 -4.45
C GLN A 186 3.78 15.22 -3.52
N GLN A 187 2.75 14.46 -3.11
CA GLN A 187 1.67 14.96 -2.27
C GLN A 187 2.16 15.43 -0.89
N SER A 188 3.03 14.64 -0.24
CA SER A 188 3.55 15.00 1.07
C SER A 188 4.54 16.17 0.99
N CYS A 189 5.38 16.25 -0.05
CA CYS A 189 6.26 17.39 -0.24
C CYS A 189 5.46 18.68 -0.48
N ASP A 190 4.46 18.66 -1.35
CA ASP A 190 3.63 19.83 -1.65
C ASP A 190 2.88 20.31 -0.39
N PHE A 191 2.35 19.37 0.38
CA PHE A 191 1.70 19.67 1.66
C PHE A 191 2.65 20.34 2.66
N ILE A 192 3.88 19.81 2.82
CA ILE A 192 4.89 20.38 3.73
C ILE A 192 5.35 21.77 3.23
N GLU A 193 5.55 21.93 1.92
CA GLU A 193 5.91 23.24 1.32
C GLU A 193 4.81 24.27 1.52
N GLN A 194 3.56 23.90 1.34
CA GLN A 194 2.41 24.79 1.55
C GLN A 194 2.29 25.24 3.02
N LEU A 195 2.54 24.36 3.97
CA LEU A 195 2.52 24.68 5.40
C LEU A 195 3.74 25.52 5.82
N GLY A 196 4.87 25.30 5.18
CA GLY A 196 6.14 25.87 5.59
C GLY A 196 6.75 25.17 6.81
N LYS A 197 7.91 25.70 7.23
CA LYS A 197 8.78 25.07 8.24
C LYS A 197 8.06 24.91 9.60
N ASP A 198 7.35 25.92 10.05
CA ASP A 198 6.80 25.91 11.42
C ASP A 198 5.47 25.15 11.49
N ALA A 199 4.52 25.43 10.61
CA ALA A 199 3.21 24.80 10.64
C ALA A 199 3.25 23.29 10.24
N SER A 200 4.33 22.81 9.62
CA SER A 200 4.54 21.40 9.34
C SER A 200 5.11 20.59 10.53
N GLN A 201 5.56 21.24 11.61
CA GLN A 201 6.15 20.55 12.77
C GLN A 201 5.23 19.49 13.40
N PRO A 202 3.93 19.74 13.65
CA PRO A 202 3.06 18.79 14.32
C PRO A 202 2.87 17.44 13.59
N TYR A 203 3.20 17.38 12.32
CA TYR A 203 3.10 16.14 11.52
C TYR A 203 4.29 15.20 11.68
N PHE A 204 5.39 15.68 12.30
CA PHE A 204 6.63 14.93 12.50
C PHE A 204 6.99 14.87 13.98
N ILE A 205 7.91 13.96 14.35
CA ILE A 205 8.33 13.83 15.74
C ILE A 205 9.18 15.03 16.15
N GLN A 206 8.50 16.03 16.69
CA GLN A 206 9.10 17.24 17.26
C GLN A 206 8.60 17.36 18.72
N VAL A 207 9.19 16.58 19.61
CA VAL A 207 8.68 16.43 20.99
C VAL A 207 9.68 16.99 22.00
N PRO A 208 9.24 17.80 22.98
CA PRO A 208 10.10 18.29 24.06
C PRO A 208 10.50 17.15 25.00
N ALA A 209 11.51 17.42 25.83
CA ALA A 209 11.88 16.51 26.92
C ALA A 209 10.72 16.32 27.91
N ASP A 210 10.73 15.19 28.59
CA ASP A 210 9.84 14.82 29.70
C ASP A 210 8.32 14.76 29.36
N LEU A 211 7.95 14.87 28.06
CA LEU A 211 6.54 14.78 27.66
C LEU A 211 6.09 13.34 27.35
N TYR A 212 6.97 12.54 26.74
CA TYR A 212 6.66 11.19 26.32
C TYR A 212 7.68 10.17 26.83
N GLN A 213 7.20 9.06 27.37
CA GLN A 213 8.02 7.98 27.92
C GLN A 213 9.09 7.47 26.94
N LYS A 214 8.71 7.38 25.65
CA LYS A 214 9.65 6.96 24.57
C LYS A 214 10.78 7.94 24.34
N PHE A 215 10.58 9.21 24.64
CA PHE A 215 11.50 10.30 24.31
C PHE A 215 11.78 11.17 25.55
N PRO A 216 12.39 10.62 26.61
CA PRO A 216 12.59 11.35 27.87
C PRO A 216 13.49 12.60 27.67
N ALA A 217 14.44 12.55 26.76
CA ALA A 217 15.28 13.71 26.40
C ALA A 217 14.68 14.59 25.29
N GLY A 218 13.42 14.35 24.90
CA GLY A 218 12.84 14.94 23.71
C GLY A 218 13.38 14.31 22.43
N LYS A 219 12.81 14.68 21.29
CA LYS A 219 13.31 14.24 19.97
C LYS A 219 12.91 15.21 18.87
N THR A 220 13.86 15.54 18.01
CA THR A 220 13.62 16.20 16.73
C THR A 220 13.90 15.23 15.60
N ASP A 221 12.85 14.85 14.85
CA ASP A 221 12.95 13.88 13.76
C ASP A 221 12.06 14.35 12.60
N ASN A 222 12.69 14.65 11.48
CA ASN A 222 12.05 15.17 10.28
C ASN A 222 11.62 14.06 9.31
N THR A 223 11.65 12.80 9.72
CA THR A 223 11.31 11.63 8.90
C THR A 223 10.09 10.90 9.45
N HIS A 224 10.09 10.62 10.77
CA HIS A 224 9.03 9.83 11.39
C HIS A 224 7.83 10.70 11.78
N LEU A 225 6.66 10.11 11.63
CA LEU A 225 5.37 10.79 11.72
C LEU A 225 4.77 10.71 13.13
N THR A 226 4.08 11.76 13.53
CA THR A 226 3.09 11.69 14.63
C THR A 226 1.81 11.00 14.16
N VAL A 227 0.85 10.78 15.07
CA VAL A 227 -0.51 10.35 14.73
C VAL A 227 -1.12 11.25 13.66
N GLN A 228 -0.99 12.59 13.82
CA GLN A 228 -1.51 13.56 12.84
C GLN A 228 -0.83 13.43 11.48
N GLY A 229 0.49 13.25 11.44
CA GLY A 229 1.24 13.05 10.20
C GLY A 229 0.87 11.74 9.50
N ALA A 230 0.82 10.65 10.26
CA ALA A 230 0.44 9.35 9.73
C ALA A 230 -0.97 9.33 9.16
N GLY A 231 -1.95 9.95 9.86
CA GLY A 231 -3.31 10.11 9.36
C GLY A 231 -3.38 10.94 8.07
N LYS A 232 -2.56 12.01 7.97
CA LYS A 232 -2.51 12.81 6.74
C LYS A 232 -1.98 12.02 5.54
N ILE A 233 -0.94 11.21 5.72
CA ILE A 233 -0.42 10.36 4.64
C ILE A 233 -1.44 9.27 4.25
N ALA A 234 -2.09 8.62 5.22
CA ALA A 234 -3.18 7.68 4.94
C ALA A 234 -4.30 8.35 4.11
N GLN A 235 -4.66 9.58 4.44
CA GLN A 235 -5.63 10.39 3.69
C GLN A 235 -5.22 10.61 2.22
N PHE A 236 -3.94 10.90 1.96
CA PHE A 236 -3.44 11.03 0.58
C PHE A 236 -3.62 9.74 -0.21
N PHE A 237 -3.26 8.61 0.37
CA PHE A 237 -3.47 7.30 -0.27
C PHE A 237 -4.95 7.04 -0.57
N ILE A 238 -5.85 7.31 0.39
CA ILE A 238 -7.30 7.17 0.22
C ILE A 238 -7.84 8.04 -0.92
N LEU A 239 -7.42 9.31 -0.99
CA LEU A 239 -7.82 10.23 -2.04
C LEU A 239 -7.34 9.77 -3.42
N ASP A 240 -6.14 9.18 -3.48
CA ASP A 240 -5.59 8.62 -4.71
C ASP A 240 -6.35 7.37 -5.16
N LEU A 241 -6.73 6.47 -4.25
CA LEU A 241 -7.59 5.33 -4.57
C LEU A 241 -8.88 5.80 -5.26
N LYS A 242 -9.48 6.88 -4.77
CA LYS A 242 -10.69 7.47 -5.36
C LYS A 242 -10.42 8.09 -6.73
N ARG A 243 -9.37 8.92 -6.83
CA ARG A 243 -9.00 9.62 -8.06
C ARG A 243 -8.68 8.65 -9.19
N GLN A 244 -8.03 7.54 -8.87
CA GLN A 244 -7.69 6.48 -9.81
C GLN A 244 -8.83 5.49 -10.07
N GLN A 245 -9.99 5.65 -9.41
CA GLN A 245 -11.10 4.69 -9.46
C GLN A 245 -10.65 3.25 -9.14
N HIS A 246 -9.67 3.14 -8.24
CA HIS A 246 -9.08 1.85 -7.87
C HIS A 246 -10.12 0.96 -7.15
N PRO A 247 -10.16 -0.38 -7.38
CA PRO A 247 -11.16 -1.27 -6.75
C PRO A 247 -11.21 -1.15 -5.21
N LEU A 248 -10.08 -0.90 -4.56
CA LEU A 248 -10.02 -0.67 -3.10
C LEU A 248 -10.80 0.58 -2.63
N ALA A 249 -11.16 1.50 -3.54
CA ALA A 249 -11.98 2.67 -3.19
C ALA A 249 -13.38 2.27 -2.69
N ALA A 250 -13.88 1.09 -3.06
CA ALA A 250 -15.14 0.55 -2.58
C ALA A 250 -15.15 0.25 -1.07
N TYR A 251 -13.98 0.15 -0.46
CA TYR A 251 -13.81 -0.12 0.97
C TYR A 251 -13.54 1.15 1.81
N ILE A 252 -13.61 2.34 1.23
CA ILE A 252 -13.44 3.60 1.98
C ILE A 252 -14.74 3.91 2.73
N TYR A 253 -14.63 4.37 3.99
CA TYR A 253 -15.80 4.86 4.73
C TYR A 253 -16.49 6.01 3.96
N ARG A 254 -17.81 5.93 3.79
CA ARG A 254 -18.60 6.91 3.01
C ARG A 254 -18.54 8.33 3.59
N GLU A 255 -18.40 8.44 4.89
CA GLU A 255 -18.31 9.73 5.60
C GLU A 255 -17.01 10.49 5.28
N LEU A 256 -16.02 9.81 4.69
CA LEU A 256 -14.76 10.39 4.24
C LEU A 256 -14.76 10.68 2.72
N LEU A 257 -15.88 10.44 2.09
CA LEU A 257 -16.12 10.65 0.67
C LEU A 257 -16.79 12.00 0.43
#